data_51eab1a87bf580c799e085fe1a56528e
#
_entry.id   51eab1a87bf580c799e085fe1a56528e
#
_cell.length_a   1.000
_cell.length_b   1.000
_cell.length_c   1.000
_cell.angle_alpha   90.00
_cell.angle_beta   90.00
_cell.angle_gamma   90.00
#
_symmetry.space_group_name_H-M   'P 1'
#
loop_
_entity.id
_entity.type
_entity.pdbx_description
1 polymer ?
#
loop_
_entity_poly.entity_id
_entity_poly.type
_entity_poly.pdbx_seq_one_letter_code
_entity_poly.pdbx_strand_id
1 'polypeptide(L)'
;MNIDITKLHDFENHPYKVLDNEEMEQLTESIMQYGVIAPIVVRPLEDATDEYEIISGHRRVMACRKAGIEEIPALVVSLDRDAAAIALVDSNLHREH
;
A
#
# COMPACT_ATOMS: atom_id res chain seq x y z
N MET A 1 2.76 -12.23 4.37
CA MET A 1 1.54 -12.70 3.72
C MET A 1 1.38 -12.02 2.39
N ASN A 2 1.08 -12.75 1.34
CA ASN A 2 0.85 -12.16 0.03
C ASN A 2 -0.65 -11.94 -0.17
N ILE A 3 -1.00 -10.77 -0.67
CA ILE A 3 -2.40 -10.40 -0.87
C ILE A 3 -2.62 -10.05 -2.33
N ASP A 4 -3.73 -10.54 -2.89
CA ASP A 4 -4.13 -10.20 -4.25
C ASP A 4 -4.32 -8.68 -4.35
N ILE A 5 -3.66 -8.08 -5.32
CA ILE A 5 -3.64 -6.62 -5.42
C ILE A 5 -5.03 -6.03 -5.68
N THR A 6 -5.93 -6.82 -6.25
CA THR A 6 -7.31 -6.36 -6.48
C THR A 6 -8.13 -6.27 -5.20
N LYS A 7 -7.62 -6.83 -4.10
CA LYS A 7 -8.27 -6.77 -2.80
C LYS A 7 -7.86 -5.56 -1.98
N LEU A 8 -6.99 -4.71 -2.51
CA LEU A 8 -6.46 -3.56 -1.80
C LEU A 8 -7.22 -2.31 -2.18
N HIS A 9 -7.55 -1.50 -1.17
CA HIS A 9 -8.30 -0.27 -1.35
C HIS A 9 -7.59 0.88 -0.67
N ASP A 10 -7.73 2.08 -1.24
CA ASP A 10 -7.20 3.28 -0.62
C ASP A 10 -7.99 3.60 0.63
N PHE A 11 -7.33 4.23 1.60
CA PHE A 11 -8.00 4.64 2.82
C PHE A 11 -9.07 5.68 2.48
N GLU A 12 -10.29 5.46 2.94
CA GLU A 12 -11.41 6.33 2.63
C GLU A 12 -11.14 7.74 3.15
N ASN A 13 -11.45 8.75 2.32
CA ASN A 13 -11.20 10.16 2.63
C ASN A 13 -9.73 10.48 2.86
N HIS A 14 -8.88 9.67 2.27
CA HIS A 14 -7.44 9.79 2.43
C HIS A 14 -6.92 10.94 1.57
N PRO A 15 -6.21 11.91 2.16
CA PRO A 15 -5.68 13.04 1.40
C PRO A 15 -4.41 12.73 0.63
N TYR A 16 -3.93 11.52 0.73
CA TYR A 16 -2.66 11.12 0.16
C TYR A 16 -2.76 11.00 -1.36
N LYS A 17 -1.86 11.66 -2.07
CA LYS A 17 -1.79 11.53 -3.51
C LYS A 17 -0.51 10.85 -3.91
N VAL A 18 -0.62 9.86 -4.80
CA VAL A 18 0.54 9.20 -5.37
C VAL A 18 0.73 9.75 -6.78
N LEU A 19 1.90 10.32 -7.03
CA LEU A 19 2.20 10.90 -8.32
C LEU A 19 2.73 9.84 -9.27
N ASP A 20 2.22 9.85 -10.50
CA ASP A 20 2.72 8.96 -11.54
C ASP A 20 3.72 9.75 -12.37
N ASN A 21 4.96 9.75 -11.91
CA ASN A 21 6.03 10.53 -12.52
C ASN A 21 7.22 9.63 -12.80
N GLU A 22 8.35 10.25 -13.10
CA GLU A 22 9.57 9.51 -13.44
C GLU A 22 10.04 8.62 -12.30
N GLU A 23 9.90 9.10 -11.07
CA GLU A 23 10.27 8.29 -9.91
C GLU A 23 9.39 7.06 -9.79
N MET A 24 8.12 7.20 -10.12
CA MET A 24 7.21 6.07 -10.12
C MET A 24 7.60 5.05 -11.20
N GLU A 25 8.03 5.52 -12.36
CA GLU A 25 8.49 4.63 -13.42
C GLU A 25 9.73 3.86 -13.00
N GLN A 26 10.66 4.52 -12.30
CA GLN A 26 11.85 3.85 -11.81
C GLN A 26 11.49 2.81 -10.76
N LEU A 27 10.56 3.12 -9.88
CA LEU A 27 10.10 2.17 -8.87
C LEU A 27 9.42 0.98 -9.54
N THR A 28 8.61 1.23 -10.55
CA THR A 28 7.94 0.17 -11.30
C THR A 28 8.96 -0.76 -11.94
N GLU A 29 9.98 -0.21 -12.57
CA GLU A 29 11.03 -1.02 -13.19
C GLU A 29 11.79 -1.85 -12.16
N SER A 30 12.07 -1.26 -11.00
CA SER A 30 12.75 -1.97 -9.94
C SER A 30 11.91 -3.16 -9.45
N ILE A 31 10.61 -2.96 -9.33
CA ILE A 31 9.70 -4.02 -8.90
C ILE A 31 9.63 -5.12 -9.96
N MET A 32 9.60 -4.75 -11.23
CA MET A 32 9.60 -5.73 -12.31
C MET A 32 10.87 -6.57 -12.31
N GLN A 33 11.99 -5.97 -11.94
CA GLN A 33 13.28 -6.64 -11.98
C GLN A 33 13.55 -7.45 -10.72
N TYR A 34 13.23 -6.92 -9.55
CA TYR A 34 13.63 -7.52 -8.27
C TYR A 34 12.45 -7.96 -7.41
N GLY A 35 11.24 -7.60 -7.77
CA GLY A 35 10.07 -7.86 -6.94
C GLY A 35 9.93 -6.83 -5.83
N VAL A 36 8.93 -7.03 -4.99
CA VAL A 36 8.67 -6.15 -3.85
C VAL A 36 9.46 -6.67 -2.66
N ILE A 37 10.46 -5.90 -2.24
CA ILE A 37 11.37 -6.33 -1.18
C ILE A 37 10.76 -6.09 0.20
N ALA A 38 10.13 -4.93 0.39
CA ALA A 38 9.53 -4.57 1.68
C ALA A 38 8.01 -4.68 1.59
N PRO A 39 7.34 -5.28 2.59
CA PRO A 39 5.89 -5.42 2.54
C PRO A 39 5.19 -4.09 2.76
N ILE A 40 4.00 -3.97 2.19
CA ILE A 40 3.11 -2.87 2.53
C ILE A 40 2.40 -3.18 3.83
N VAL A 41 1.74 -2.19 4.42
CA VAL A 41 0.98 -2.38 5.65
C VAL A 41 -0.50 -2.13 5.34
N VAL A 42 -1.34 -3.08 5.71
CA VAL A 42 -2.78 -3.01 5.43
C VAL A 42 -3.57 -3.42 6.66
N ARG A 43 -4.85 -3.10 6.67
CA ARG A 43 -5.76 -3.59 7.68
C ARG A 43 -6.99 -4.21 7.00
N PRO A 44 -7.63 -5.21 7.62
CA PRO A 44 -8.86 -5.77 7.04
C PRO A 44 -9.97 -4.73 7.05
N LEU A 45 -10.77 -4.72 6.00
CA LEU A 45 -11.98 -3.90 5.97
C LEU A 45 -13.05 -4.53 6.86
N GLU A 46 -13.79 -3.68 7.57
CA GLU A 46 -14.81 -4.16 8.50
C GLU A 46 -16.02 -4.70 7.76
N ASP A 47 -16.28 -4.14 6.58
CA ASP A 47 -17.52 -4.43 5.85
C ASP A 47 -17.37 -5.53 4.81
N ALA A 48 -16.18 -6.02 4.57
CA ALA A 48 -15.96 -6.97 3.49
C ALA A 48 -14.95 -8.03 3.89
N THR A 49 -15.20 -9.26 3.46
CA THR A 49 -14.31 -10.38 3.71
C THR A 49 -13.19 -10.39 2.67
N ASP A 50 -11.97 -10.62 3.12
CA ASP A 50 -10.79 -10.72 2.25
C ASP A 50 -10.49 -9.44 1.49
N GLU A 51 -10.91 -8.30 2.02
CA GLU A 51 -10.57 -7.00 1.44
C GLU A 51 -9.83 -6.18 2.47
N TYR A 52 -8.90 -5.35 2.00
CA TYR A 52 -7.96 -4.68 2.89
C TYR A 52 -7.80 -3.23 2.49
N GLU A 53 -7.49 -2.40 3.48
CA GLU A 53 -7.27 -0.99 3.29
C GLU A 53 -5.78 -0.71 3.48
N ILE A 54 -5.20 0.08 2.59
CA ILE A 54 -3.76 0.36 2.60
C ILE A 54 -3.45 1.40 3.67
N ILE A 55 -2.55 1.07 4.59
CA ILE A 55 -2.07 2.00 5.61
C ILE A 55 -0.76 2.63 5.17
N SER A 56 0.13 1.83 4.60
CA SER A 56 1.46 2.30 4.19
C SER A 56 1.90 1.55 2.96
N GLY A 57 2.62 2.23 2.07
CA GLY A 57 3.12 1.62 0.85
C GLY A 57 2.30 1.93 -0.39
N HIS A 58 1.61 3.06 -0.40
CA HIS A 58 0.75 3.43 -1.53
C HIS A 58 1.51 3.49 -2.85
N ARG A 59 2.75 3.99 -2.81
CA ARG A 59 3.57 4.05 -4.02
C ARG A 59 3.91 2.66 -4.53
N ARG A 60 4.21 1.73 -3.62
CA ARG A 60 4.50 0.35 -4.01
C ARG A 60 3.29 -0.30 -4.64
N VAL A 61 2.10 -0.05 -4.10
CA VAL A 61 0.88 -0.60 -4.66
C VAL A 61 0.66 -0.07 -6.08
N MET A 62 0.83 1.23 -6.30
CA MET A 62 0.68 1.78 -7.63
C MET A 62 1.71 1.20 -8.59
N ALA A 63 2.96 1.09 -8.16
CA ALA A 63 4.02 0.54 -8.99
C ALA A 63 3.75 -0.92 -9.35
N CYS A 64 3.21 -1.70 -8.40
CA CYS A 64 2.86 -3.08 -8.65
C CYS A 64 1.73 -3.19 -9.66
N ARG A 65 0.74 -2.31 -9.56
CA ARG A 65 -0.35 -2.29 -10.54
C ARG A 65 0.18 -1.96 -11.93
N LYS A 66 1.09 -1.01 -12.03
CA LYS A 66 1.70 -0.65 -13.32
C LYS A 66 2.57 -1.78 -13.86
N ALA A 67 3.19 -2.54 -12.97
CA ALA A 67 4.06 -3.66 -13.39
C ALA A 67 3.29 -4.92 -13.70
N GLY A 68 1.98 -4.96 -13.44
CA GLY A 68 1.19 -6.15 -13.71
C GLY A 68 1.36 -7.24 -12.65
N ILE A 69 1.80 -6.88 -11.47
CA ILE A 69 1.98 -7.82 -10.37
C ILE A 69 0.61 -8.17 -9.79
N GLU A 70 0.37 -9.46 -9.58
CA GLU A 70 -0.94 -9.92 -9.09
C GLU A 70 -1.02 -9.99 -7.58
N GLU A 71 0.08 -10.27 -6.91
CA GLU A 71 0.12 -10.37 -5.46
C GLU A 71 1.26 -9.55 -4.90
N ILE A 72 1.04 -8.96 -3.73
CA ILE A 72 2.03 -8.13 -3.09
C ILE A 72 2.21 -8.57 -1.63
N PRO A 73 3.45 -8.63 -1.13
CA PRO A 73 3.66 -8.97 0.27
C PRO A 73 3.13 -7.84 1.16
N ALA A 74 2.42 -8.22 2.20
CA ALA A 74 1.75 -7.27 3.07
C ALA A 74 1.80 -7.73 4.51
N LEU A 75 1.92 -6.76 5.41
CA LEU A 75 1.78 -6.96 6.83
C LEU A 75 0.37 -6.53 7.22
N VAL A 76 -0.42 -7.47 7.72
CA VAL A 76 -1.80 -7.20 8.12
C VAL A 76 -1.81 -6.81 9.58
N VAL A 77 -2.31 -5.61 9.87
CA VAL A 77 -2.39 -5.11 11.24
C VAL A 77 -3.85 -4.97 11.64
N SER A 78 -4.12 -5.14 12.92
CA SER A 78 -5.47 -5.08 13.45
C SER A 78 -5.69 -3.71 14.09
N LEU A 79 -6.14 -2.75 13.29
CA LEU A 79 -6.40 -1.39 13.73
C LEU A 79 -7.83 -1.01 13.37
N ASP A 80 -8.49 -0.25 14.26
CA ASP A 80 -9.76 0.35 13.88
C ASP A 80 -9.50 1.52 12.95
N ARG A 81 -10.57 2.14 12.47
CA ARG A 81 -10.45 3.19 11.46
C ARG A 81 -9.69 4.41 11.99
N ASP A 82 -9.96 4.81 13.22
CA ASP A 82 -9.32 5.99 13.80
C ASP A 82 -7.83 5.73 14.03
N ALA A 83 -7.49 4.55 14.56
CA ALA A 83 -6.10 4.19 14.77
C ALA A 83 -5.38 4.07 13.45
N ALA A 84 -6.03 3.58 12.40
CA ALA A 84 -5.44 3.48 11.08
C ALA A 84 -5.14 4.86 10.50
N ALA A 85 -6.04 5.82 10.71
CA ALA A 85 -5.81 7.18 10.23
C ALA A 85 -4.61 7.81 10.92
N ILE A 86 -4.47 7.58 12.22
CA ILE A 86 -3.33 8.09 12.99
C ILE A 86 -2.04 7.44 12.49
N ALA A 87 -2.06 6.14 12.27
CA ALA A 87 -0.89 5.40 11.79
C ALA A 87 -0.47 5.88 10.41
N LEU A 88 -1.44 6.20 9.55
CA LEU A 88 -1.15 6.70 8.22
C LEU A 88 -0.43 8.06 8.28
N VAL A 89 -0.94 8.97 9.10
CA VAL A 89 -0.32 10.28 9.27
C VAL A 89 1.07 10.14 9.88
N ASP A 90 1.19 9.31 10.90
CA ASP A 90 2.46 9.08 11.57
C ASP A 90 3.49 8.49 10.61
N SER A 91 3.07 7.56 9.77
CA SER A 91 3.93 6.96 8.77
C SER A 91 4.46 8.02 7.81
N ASN A 92 3.64 8.96 7.40
CA ASN A 92 4.05 10.05 6.53
C ASN A 92 5.04 10.98 7.20
N LEU A 93 4.89 11.21 8.50
CA LEU A 93 5.76 12.11 9.23
C LEU A 93 7.13 11.50 9.50
N HIS A 94 7.19 10.19 9.60
CA HIS A 94 8.43 9.50 10.02
C HIS A 94 9.21 8.86 8.90
N ARG A 95 8.83 9.09 7.68
CA ARG A 95 9.43 8.34 6.58
C ARG A 95 10.69 8.98 6.01
N GLU A 96 11.03 10.11 6.48
CA GLU A 96 12.04 10.88 5.80
C GLU A 96 13.43 10.50 6.12
N HIS A 97 13.74 9.63 6.80
CA HIS A 97 15.13 9.36 7.00
C HIS A 97 15.72 8.47 6.07
#